data_3f499cc5cada3522c02d28198a09c2a1
#
_entry.id   3f499cc5cada3522c02d28198a09c2a1
#
_cell.length_a   1.000
_cell.length_b   1.000
_cell.length_c   1.000
_cell.angle_alpha   90.00
_cell.angle_beta   90.00
_cell.angle_gamma   90.00
#
_symmetry.space_group_name_H-M   'P 1'
#
loop_
_entity.id
_entity.type
_entity.pdbx_description
1 polymer ?
#
loop_
_entity_poly.entity_id
_entity_poly.type
_entity_poly.pdbx_seq_one_letter_code
_entity_poly.pdbx_strand_id
1 'polypeptide(L)'
;PDIDIKENHFAVEIITQHHLGVRVTRRSPHIQCYGAYVLNPDTQKVDTYLSKITVMCTGGCGAVYLTTSNPVIATGDGIAMVYRAKGTVADMEFVQFHPTVLHNPKETHPAYLITEAMRGYGGILKLPCGETFMEKYDERLSLAPRDIVARAIDKEMKIHGLDHVCLDVTHKDAAETRHHFPNIYQKCLSIGIDITTDYIPVRPAAHYMCG
;
A
#
# COMPACT_ATOMS: atom_id res chain seq x y z
N PRO A 1 -18.14 -22.26 13.76
CA PRO A 1 -17.12 -21.86 14.74
C PRO A 1 -17.39 -20.41 15.12
N ASP A 2 -17.43 -20.15 16.42
CA ASP A 2 -17.65 -18.82 16.92
C ASP A 2 -16.32 -18.06 16.83
N ILE A 3 -16.31 -16.96 16.09
CA ILE A 3 -15.16 -16.04 15.99
C ILE A 3 -15.55 -14.79 16.78
N ASP A 4 -14.73 -14.45 17.77
CA ASP A 4 -14.89 -13.22 18.54
C ASP A 4 -14.00 -12.12 17.91
N ILE A 5 -14.65 -11.10 17.33
CA ILE A 5 -13.99 -9.95 16.69
C ILE A 5 -13.96 -8.81 17.69
N LYS A 6 -12.77 -8.33 18.03
CA LYS A 6 -12.54 -7.17 18.89
C LYS A 6 -12.18 -5.96 18.03
N GLU A 7 -13.18 -5.15 17.68
CA GLU A 7 -12.98 -3.91 16.94
C GLU A 7 -12.35 -2.83 17.83
N ASN A 8 -11.63 -1.90 17.23
CA ASN A 8 -10.97 -0.76 17.88
C ASN A 8 -9.96 -1.12 18.99
N HIS A 9 -9.62 -2.40 19.15
CA HIS A 9 -8.60 -2.85 20.10
C HIS A 9 -7.21 -2.73 19.48
N PHE A 10 -6.22 -2.32 20.29
CA PHE A 10 -4.86 -2.10 19.81
C PHE A 10 -3.90 -3.13 20.43
N ALA A 11 -3.27 -3.96 19.59
CA ALA A 11 -2.23 -4.88 20.03
C ALA A 11 -0.97 -4.09 20.40
N VAL A 12 -0.53 -4.22 21.64
CA VAL A 12 0.58 -3.44 22.21
C VAL A 12 1.89 -4.20 22.10
N GLU A 13 1.89 -5.50 22.45
CA GLU A 13 3.10 -6.31 22.52
C GLU A 13 2.79 -7.80 22.41
N ILE A 14 3.73 -8.56 21.85
CA ILE A 14 3.70 -10.04 21.83
C ILE A 14 4.24 -10.57 23.15
N ILE A 15 3.50 -11.47 23.78
CA ILE A 15 3.90 -12.11 25.05
C ILE A 15 4.88 -13.25 24.77
N THR A 16 6.07 -13.15 25.34
CA THR A 16 7.12 -14.19 25.27
C THR A 16 7.64 -14.54 26.67
N GLN A 17 8.57 -15.49 26.78
CA GLN A 17 9.23 -15.83 28.05
C GLN A 17 9.86 -14.60 28.75
N HIS A 18 10.16 -13.53 28.00
CA HIS A 18 10.68 -12.30 28.59
C HIS A 18 9.74 -11.73 29.64
N HIS A 19 8.44 -11.79 29.40
CA HIS A 19 7.40 -11.31 30.32
C HIS A 19 7.25 -12.19 31.57
N LEU A 20 7.86 -13.38 31.56
CA LEU A 20 7.96 -14.31 32.71
C LEU A 20 9.30 -14.17 33.44
N GLY A 21 10.08 -13.13 33.17
CA GLY A 21 11.38 -12.88 33.80
C GLY A 21 12.55 -13.64 33.16
N VAL A 22 12.35 -14.36 32.07
CA VAL A 22 13.42 -15.06 31.35
C VAL A 22 14.12 -14.12 30.39
N ARG A 23 15.44 -14.05 30.44
CA ARG A 23 16.21 -13.24 29.49
C ARG A 23 16.11 -13.83 28.07
N VAL A 24 15.47 -13.09 27.16
CA VAL A 24 15.34 -13.45 25.75
C VAL A 24 16.25 -12.56 24.90
N THR A 25 17.03 -13.18 24.02
CA THR A 25 17.92 -12.52 23.06
C THR A 25 17.68 -13.10 21.68
N ARG A 26 18.18 -12.47 20.63
CA ARG A 26 18.13 -13.02 19.26
C ARG A 26 18.84 -14.37 19.10
N ARG A 27 19.70 -14.74 20.05
CA ARG A 27 20.42 -16.03 20.09
C ARG A 27 19.76 -17.05 21.00
N SER A 28 18.65 -16.68 21.67
CA SER A 28 17.92 -17.62 22.52
C SER A 28 17.31 -18.71 21.65
N PRO A 29 17.60 -19.99 21.92
CA PRO A 29 16.89 -21.09 21.27
C PRO A 29 15.43 -21.07 21.77
N HIS A 30 14.51 -21.42 20.91
CA HIS A 30 13.10 -21.65 21.29
C HIS A 30 12.39 -20.45 21.92
N ILE A 31 12.40 -19.30 21.25
CA ILE A 31 11.53 -18.18 21.64
C ILE A 31 10.09 -18.62 21.39
N GLN A 32 9.26 -18.58 22.43
CA GLN A 32 7.87 -19.00 22.36
C GLN A 32 6.94 -17.80 22.55
N CYS A 33 5.93 -17.70 21.67
CA CYS A 33 4.83 -16.77 21.79
C CYS A 33 3.71 -17.40 22.62
N TYR A 34 3.20 -16.67 23.59
CA TYR A 34 2.09 -17.07 24.47
C TYR A 34 0.80 -16.30 24.18
N GLY A 35 0.83 -15.30 23.29
CA GLY A 35 -0.28 -14.44 22.99
C GLY A 35 0.12 -12.98 22.82
N ALA A 36 -0.76 -12.06 23.16
CA ALA A 36 -0.53 -10.63 23.05
C ALA A 36 -1.16 -9.83 24.18
N TYR A 37 -0.56 -8.70 24.49
CA TYR A 37 -1.17 -7.63 25.27
C TYR A 37 -1.95 -6.73 24.33
N VAL A 38 -3.20 -6.39 24.68
CA VAL A 38 -4.11 -5.62 23.85
C VAL A 38 -4.75 -4.52 24.66
N LEU A 39 -4.59 -3.28 24.22
CA LEU A 39 -5.28 -2.13 24.82
C LEU A 39 -6.77 -2.18 24.43
N ASN A 40 -7.60 -2.20 25.45
CA ASN A 40 -9.04 -2.04 25.31
C ASN A 40 -9.38 -0.55 25.51
N PRO A 41 -9.88 0.13 24.47
CA PRO A 41 -10.15 1.57 24.54
C PRO A 41 -11.33 1.92 25.46
N ASP A 42 -12.28 1.00 25.61
CA ASP A 42 -13.47 1.25 26.44
C ASP A 42 -13.13 1.27 27.93
N THR A 43 -12.27 0.37 28.35
CA THR A 43 -11.83 0.26 29.76
C THR A 43 -10.54 1.02 30.06
N GLN A 44 -9.82 1.49 29.04
CA GLN A 44 -8.49 2.09 29.13
C GLN A 44 -7.47 1.17 29.83
N LYS A 45 -7.65 -0.15 29.71
CA LYS A 45 -6.78 -1.16 30.29
C LYS A 45 -6.13 -2.00 29.23
N VAL A 46 -4.99 -2.58 29.57
CA VAL A 46 -4.31 -3.56 28.75
C VAL A 46 -4.74 -4.96 29.20
N ASP A 47 -5.43 -5.65 28.31
CA ASP A 47 -5.89 -7.02 28.54
C ASP A 47 -4.86 -8.02 28.04
N THR A 48 -4.83 -9.20 28.64
CA THR A 48 -3.93 -10.31 28.28
C THR A 48 -4.72 -11.36 27.49
N TYR A 49 -4.36 -11.56 26.23
CA TYR A 49 -4.92 -12.62 25.39
C TYR A 49 -3.89 -13.74 25.25
N LEU A 50 -4.18 -14.90 25.85
CA LEU A 50 -3.31 -16.07 25.76
C LEU A 50 -3.78 -16.99 24.61
N SER A 51 -2.84 -17.52 23.85
CA SER A 51 -3.11 -18.40 22.73
C SER A 51 -1.97 -19.40 22.50
N LYS A 52 -2.32 -20.56 21.96
CA LYS A 52 -1.33 -21.56 21.50
C LYS A 52 -0.68 -21.14 20.18
N ILE A 53 -1.39 -20.37 19.36
CA ILE A 53 -0.94 -19.86 18.07
C ILE A 53 -1.37 -18.40 17.96
N THR A 54 -0.46 -17.53 17.59
CA THR A 54 -0.72 -16.12 17.29
C THR A 54 -0.38 -15.86 15.83
N VAL A 55 -1.36 -15.40 15.04
CA VAL A 55 -1.16 -15.04 13.63
C VAL A 55 -1.05 -13.53 13.51
N MET A 56 0.06 -13.04 12.97
CA MET A 56 0.31 -11.63 12.75
C MET A 56 -0.15 -11.24 11.34
N CYS A 57 -1.24 -10.46 11.25
CA CYS A 57 -1.82 -9.98 9.98
C CYS A 57 -1.98 -8.45 10.03
N THR A 58 -0.96 -7.74 10.49
CA THR A 58 -1.01 -6.31 10.84
C THR A 58 -0.70 -5.37 9.67
N GLY A 59 -0.53 -5.91 8.45
CA GLY A 59 -0.12 -5.13 7.29
C GLY A 59 1.33 -4.64 7.40
N GLY A 60 1.66 -3.69 6.55
CA GLY A 60 3.02 -3.14 6.44
C GLY A 60 3.19 -1.79 7.12
N CYS A 61 4.18 -1.03 6.63
CA CYS A 61 4.54 0.29 7.11
C CYS A 61 4.50 1.37 5.99
N GLY A 62 3.55 1.25 5.06
CA GLY A 62 3.42 2.18 3.93
C GLY A 62 3.25 3.66 4.34
N ALA A 63 2.74 3.92 5.55
CA ALA A 63 2.54 5.27 6.07
C ALA A 63 3.86 6.05 6.32
N VAL A 64 5.04 5.41 6.24
CA VAL A 64 6.34 6.11 6.28
C VAL A 64 6.66 6.86 4.97
N TYR A 65 5.97 6.54 3.89
CA TYR A 65 6.14 7.18 2.59
C TYR A 65 5.21 8.38 2.41
N LEU A 66 5.68 9.43 1.72
CA LEU A 66 4.88 10.63 1.43
C LEU A 66 3.61 10.33 0.65
N THR A 67 3.64 9.32 -0.21
CA THR A 67 2.48 8.86 -0.97
C THR A 67 2.36 7.35 -0.85
N THR A 68 1.23 6.88 -0.36
CA THR A 68 0.95 5.46 -0.21
C THR A 68 -0.51 5.15 -0.51
N SER A 69 -0.77 3.98 -1.06
CA SER A 69 -2.14 3.43 -1.20
C SER A 69 -2.63 2.73 0.08
N ASN A 70 -1.75 2.60 1.10
CA ASN A 70 -2.11 1.96 2.35
C ASN A 70 -2.88 2.92 3.27
N PRO A 71 -3.74 2.40 4.15
CA PRO A 71 -4.43 3.21 5.15
C PRO A 71 -3.43 3.86 6.13
N VAL A 72 -3.86 4.93 6.79
CA VAL A 72 -3.04 5.70 7.75
C VAL A 72 -2.52 4.86 8.91
N ILE A 73 -3.19 3.74 9.23
CA ILE A 73 -2.79 2.79 10.27
C ILE A 73 -1.68 1.82 9.83
N ALA A 74 -1.21 1.88 8.60
CA ALA A 74 -0.10 1.05 8.11
C ALA A 74 1.24 1.60 8.59
N THR A 75 1.47 1.59 9.90
CA THR A 75 2.60 2.20 10.61
C THR A 75 3.69 1.21 11.00
N GLY A 76 3.53 -0.08 10.68
CA GLY A 76 4.54 -1.11 10.93
C GLY A 76 4.53 -1.66 12.36
N ASP A 77 3.43 -1.50 13.10
CA ASP A 77 3.35 -1.88 14.52
C ASP A 77 3.62 -3.37 14.74
N GLY A 78 3.08 -4.25 13.88
CA GLY A 78 3.34 -5.69 13.96
C GLY A 78 4.80 -6.05 13.72
N ILE A 79 5.44 -5.39 12.76
CA ILE A 79 6.87 -5.56 12.49
C ILE A 79 7.68 -5.15 13.72
N ALA A 80 7.34 -4.03 14.33
CA ALA A 80 7.99 -3.53 15.54
C ALA A 80 7.78 -4.50 16.74
N MET A 81 6.58 -5.05 16.90
CA MET A 81 6.28 -6.03 17.94
C MET A 81 7.11 -7.31 17.77
N VAL A 82 7.18 -7.86 16.55
CA VAL A 82 8.00 -9.05 16.26
C VAL A 82 9.48 -8.76 16.51
N TYR A 83 9.98 -7.59 16.10
CA TYR A 83 11.36 -7.19 16.36
C TYR A 83 11.67 -7.10 17.87
N ARG A 84 10.79 -6.48 18.66
CA ARG A 84 10.95 -6.40 20.13
C ARG A 84 10.90 -7.79 20.79
N ALA A 85 10.03 -8.66 20.28
CA ALA A 85 9.95 -10.06 20.73
C ALA A 85 11.16 -10.91 20.32
N LYS A 86 12.16 -10.32 19.64
CA LYS A 86 13.36 -10.98 19.11
C LYS A 86 13.09 -11.99 18.00
N GLY A 87 11.92 -11.91 17.39
CA GLY A 87 11.60 -12.63 16.15
C GLY A 87 12.45 -12.14 14.97
N THR A 88 12.50 -12.96 13.94
CA THR A 88 13.20 -12.59 12.69
C THR A 88 12.35 -11.60 11.89
N VAL A 89 13.00 -10.50 11.50
CA VAL A 89 12.46 -9.54 10.53
C VAL A 89 13.46 -9.46 9.39
N ALA A 90 12.99 -9.64 8.16
CA ALA A 90 13.83 -9.72 6.96
C ALA A 90 13.18 -8.96 5.81
N ASP A 91 13.99 -8.65 4.78
CA ASP A 91 13.55 -8.10 3.49
C ASP A 91 12.79 -6.77 3.59
N MET A 92 13.04 -5.99 4.63
CA MET A 92 12.33 -4.72 4.89
C MET A 92 12.59 -3.64 3.84
N GLU A 93 13.67 -3.78 3.07
CA GLU A 93 14.01 -2.91 1.95
C GLU A 93 13.13 -3.14 0.71
N PHE A 94 12.45 -4.29 0.63
CA PHE A 94 11.63 -4.62 -0.52
C PHE A 94 10.20 -4.11 -0.34
N VAL A 95 9.92 -3.01 -1.01
CA VAL A 95 8.59 -2.39 -1.05
C VAL A 95 8.14 -2.32 -2.50
N GLN A 96 6.98 -2.89 -2.81
CA GLN A 96 6.37 -2.72 -4.12
C GLN A 96 5.70 -1.35 -4.20
N PHE A 97 6.04 -0.59 -5.22
CA PHE A 97 5.32 0.64 -5.59
C PHE A 97 4.26 0.31 -6.63
N HIS A 98 3.00 0.69 -6.35
CA HIS A 98 1.98 0.66 -7.39
C HIS A 98 2.24 1.83 -8.35
N PRO A 99 2.31 1.58 -9.68
CA PRO A 99 2.68 2.61 -10.64
C PRO A 99 1.70 3.77 -10.71
N THR A 100 0.41 3.48 -10.53
CA THR A 100 -0.67 4.40 -10.84
C THR A 100 -1.61 4.58 -9.65
N VAL A 101 -1.30 5.50 -8.74
CA VAL A 101 -2.29 6.12 -7.86
C VAL A 101 -2.69 7.47 -8.42
N LEU A 102 -3.91 7.91 -8.14
CA LEU A 102 -4.40 9.22 -8.52
C LEU A 102 -3.54 10.30 -7.88
N HIS A 103 -2.97 11.18 -8.68
CA HIS A 103 -2.27 12.35 -8.15
C HIS A 103 -3.30 13.39 -7.71
N ASN A 104 -3.50 13.47 -6.40
CA ASN A 104 -4.25 14.54 -5.75
C ASN A 104 -3.44 15.04 -4.55
N PRO A 105 -2.88 16.26 -4.60
CA PRO A 105 -2.08 16.79 -3.49
C PRO A 105 -2.79 16.84 -2.13
N LYS A 106 -4.13 16.81 -2.13
CA LYS A 106 -4.95 16.81 -0.91
C LYS A 106 -5.20 15.41 -0.33
N GLU A 107 -4.89 14.34 -1.08
CA GLU A 107 -5.19 12.95 -0.71
C GLU A 107 -3.98 12.05 -1.00
N THR A 108 -3.01 12.05 -0.10
CA THR A 108 -1.79 11.25 -0.23
C THR A 108 -1.77 10.03 0.69
N HIS A 109 -2.65 9.96 1.71
CA HIS A 109 -2.74 8.90 2.71
C HIS A 109 -4.20 8.57 3.10
N PRO A 110 -4.82 7.57 2.52
CA PRO A 110 -4.38 6.77 1.37
C PRO A 110 -4.57 7.51 0.04
N ALA A 111 -3.59 7.42 -0.84
CA ALA A 111 -3.77 7.85 -2.22
C ALA A 111 -4.72 6.88 -2.95
N TYR A 112 -5.64 7.42 -3.73
CA TYR A 112 -6.63 6.60 -4.42
C TYR A 112 -6.01 5.74 -5.52
N LEU A 113 -6.24 4.43 -5.48
CA LEU A 113 -5.66 3.48 -6.42
C LEU A 113 -6.37 3.53 -7.79
N ILE A 114 -5.63 3.84 -8.84
CA ILE A 114 -6.06 3.60 -10.22
C ILE A 114 -5.60 2.19 -10.58
N THR A 115 -6.55 1.27 -10.62
CA THR A 115 -6.27 -0.17 -10.77
C THR A 115 -5.45 -0.49 -12.01
N GLU A 116 -4.64 -1.54 -11.91
CA GLU A 116 -3.88 -2.09 -13.05
C GLU A 116 -4.80 -2.51 -14.20
N ALA A 117 -6.03 -2.94 -13.90
CA ALA A 117 -7.03 -3.29 -14.91
C ALA A 117 -7.28 -2.16 -15.92
N MET A 118 -7.11 -0.88 -15.52
CA MET A 118 -7.26 0.24 -16.45
C MET A 118 -6.13 0.28 -17.50
N ARG A 119 -4.90 -0.10 -17.13
CA ARG A 119 -3.80 -0.30 -18.10
C ARG A 119 -4.07 -1.51 -18.97
N GLY A 120 -4.59 -2.60 -18.37
CA GLY A 120 -5.03 -3.81 -19.10
C GLY A 120 -6.18 -3.54 -20.10
N TYR A 121 -7.09 -2.63 -19.79
CA TYR A 121 -8.17 -2.17 -20.65
C TYR A 121 -7.64 -1.36 -21.87
N GLY A 122 -6.40 -0.92 -21.82
CA GLY A 122 -5.71 -0.20 -22.88
C GLY A 122 -5.29 1.22 -22.50
N GLY A 123 -5.21 1.52 -21.22
CA GLY A 123 -4.72 2.81 -20.73
C GLY A 123 -3.26 3.03 -21.12
N ILE A 124 -2.95 4.20 -21.69
CA ILE A 124 -1.63 4.59 -22.19
C ILE A 124 -1.01 5.60 -21.26
N LEU A 125 0.21 5.33 -20.80
CA LEU A 125 0.99 6.28 -19.98
C LEU A 125 1.59 7.36 -20.87
N LYS A 126 1.38 8.62 -20.50
CA LYS A 126 1.82 9.81 -21.24
C LYS A 126 2.39 10.87 -20.29
N LEU A 127 3.25 11.70 -20.81
CA LEU A 127 3.57 12.98 -20.17
C LEU A 127 2.37 13.94 -20.26
N PRO A 128 2.28 14.99 -19.44
CA PRO A 128 1.21 15.99 -19.52
C PRO A 128 1.10 16.68 -20.90
N CYS A 129 2.19 16.72 -21.66
CA CYS A 129 2.19 17.21 -23.06
C CYS A 129 1.55 16.25 -24.07
N GLY A 130 1.19 15.01 -23.64
CA GLY A 130 0.59 13.99 -24.50
C GLY A 130 1.59 13.01 -25.11
N GLU A 131 2.89 13.20 -24.93
CA GLU A 131 3.94 12.31 -25.44
C GLU A 131 3.95 10.98 -24.66
N THR A 132 4.04 9.85 -25.37
CA THR A 132 4.27 8.52 -24.78
C THR A 132 5.74 8.34 -24.42
N PHE A 133 6.04 7.50 -23.43
CA PHE A 133 7.43 7.32 -22.99
C PHE A 133 7.82 5.86 -22.70
N MET A 134 6.86 4.98 -22.54
CA MET A 134 7.15 3.60 -22.12
C MET A 134 7.99 2.81 -23.11
N GLU A 135 8.01 3.18 -24.36
CA GLU A 135 8.82 2.60 -25.45
C GLU A 135 10.33 2.63 -25.15
N LYS A 136 10.76 3.62 -24.35
CA LYS A 136 12.16 3.78 -23.90
C LYS A 136 12.58 2.75 -22.83
N TYR A 137 11.60 2.05 -22.21
CA TYR A 137 11.81 1.25 -21.00
C TYR A 137 11.48 -0.24 -21.17
N ASP A 138 10.39 -0.57 -21.89
CA ASP A 138 9.96 -1.97 -22.04
C ASP A 138 9.05 -2.13 -23.26
N GLU A 139 9.23 -3.22 -24.02
CA GLU A 139 8.45 -3.55 -25.20
C GLU A 139 6.95 -3.79 -24.92
N ARG A 140 6.60 -4.17 -23.69
CA ARG A 140 5.22 -4.36 -23.23
C ARG A 140 4.52 -3.04 -22.90
N LEU A 141 5.21 -1.92 -23.03
CA LEU A 141 4.71 -0.56 -22.81
C LEU A 141 4.05 -0.41 -21.42
N SER A 142 2.83 0.13 -21.39
CA SER A 142 2.06 0.32 -20.14
C SER A 142 1.68 -0.99 -19.43
N LEU A 143 1.86 -2.15 -20.06
CA LEU A 143 1.61 -3.49 -19.51
C LEU A 143 2.88 -4.17 -18.97
N ALA A 144 4.01 -3.48 -18.94
CA ALA A 144 5.22 -3.97 -18.30
C ALA A 144 4.99 -4.25 -16.80
N PRO A 145 5.83 -5.07 -16.15
CA PRO A 145 5.77 -5.31 -14.70
C PRO A 145 5.75 -4.02 -13.88
N ARG A 146 5.08 -4.05 -12.74
CA ARG A 146 4.84 -2.86 -11.90
C ARG A 146 6.12 -2.12 -11.54
N ASP A 147 7.19 -2.84 -11.25
CA ASP A 147 8.48 -2.25 -10.88
C ASP A 147 9.12 -1.49 -12.04
N ILE A 148 9.02 -2.01 -13.27
CA ILE A 148 9.51 -1.34 -14.49
C ILE A 148 8.70 -0.08 -14.73
N VAL A 149 7.37 -0.18 -14.71
CA VAL A 149 6.47 0.97 -14.93
C VAL A 149 6.67 2.04 -13.85
N ALA A 150 6.75 1.66 -12.57
CA ALA A 150 6.94 2.60 -11.49
C ALA A 150 8.29 3.36 -11.59
N ARG A 151 9.37 2.64 -11.92
CA ARG A 151 10.68 3.26 -12.16
C ARG A 151 10.71 4.14 -13.40
N ALA A 152 10.03 3.75 -14.47
CA ALA A 152 9.91 4.57 -15.67
C ALA A 152 9.20 5.89 -15.38
N ILE A 153 8.05 5.84 -14.69
CA ILE A 153 7.30 7.03 -14.29
C ILE A 153 8.15 7.93 -13.38
N ASP A 154 8.77 7.39 -12.35
CA ASP A 154 9.62 8.15 -11.42
C ASP A 154 10.77 8.85 -12.16
N LYS A 155 11.39 8.16 -13.12
CA LYS A 155 12.47 8.71 -13.94
C LYS A 155 12.00 9.84 -14.84
N GLU A 156 10.88 9.66 -15.55
CA GLU A 156 10.31 10.72 -16.41
C GLU A 156 9.86 11.93 -15.59
N MET A 157 9.24 11.71 -14.42
CA MET A 157 8.90 12.81 -13.51
C MET A 157 10.14 13.62 -13.12
N LYS A 158 11.25 12.96 -12.79
CA LYS A 158 12.51 13.62 -12.42
C LYS A 158 13.16 14.36 -13.59
N ILE A 159 13.18 13.75 -14.78
CA ILE A 159 13.76 14.37 -15.98
C ILE A 159 13.03 15.66 -16.36
N HIS A 160 11.71 15.63 -16.26
CA HIS A 160 10.86 16.74 -16.71
C HIS A 160 10.43 17.70 -15.57
N GLY A 161 10.85 17.45 -14.32
CA GLY A 161 10.46 18.26 -13.16
C GLY A 161 8.96 18.21 -12.88
N LEU A 162 8.33 17.04 -13.06
CA LEU A 162 6.89 16.83 -12.94
C LEU A 162 6.52 16.20 -11.60
N ASP A 163 5.33 16.51 -11.09
CA ASP A 163 4.75 15.90 -9.91
C ASP A 163 3.95 14.62 -10.25
N HIS A 164 3.58 14.44 -11.50
CA HIS A 164 2.80 13.31 -12.00
C HIS A 164 3.03 13.09 -13.50
N VAL A 165 2.60 11.92 -13.96
CA VAL A 165 2.37 11.62 -15.37
C VAL A 165 0.87 11.40 -15.59
N CYS A 166 0.46 11.10 -16.80
CA CYS A 166 -0.93 10.91 -17.17
C CYS A 166 -1.21 9.48 -17.61
N LEU A 167 -2.38 8.96 -17.25
CA LEU A 167 -2.95 7.73 -17.82
C LEU A 167 -4.12 8.13 -18.74
N ASP A 168 -3.99 7.82 -20.01
CA ASP A 168 -4.97 8.16 -21.04
C ASP A 168 -5.83 6.95 -21.40
N VAL A 169 -7.13 7.08 -21.26
CA VAL A 169 -8.17 6.13 -21.74
C VAL A 169 -9.19 6.83 -22.65
N THR A 170 -8.96 8.09 -23.05
CA THR A 170 -9.91 8.90 -23.83
C THR A 170 -10.18 8.35 -25.22
N HIS A 171 -9.30 7.49 -25.74
CA HIS A 171 -9.45 6.80 -27.02
C HIS A 171 -10.42 5.60 -26.96
N LYS A 172 -10.93 5.26 -25.76
CA LYS A 172 -11.90 4.20 -25.52
C LYS A 172 -13.33 4.72 -25.58
N ASP A 173 -14.29 3.82 -25.80
CA ASP A 173 -15.71 4.20 -25.74
C ASP A 173 -16.08 4.71 -24.34
N ALA A 174 -16.72 5.88 -24.30
CA ALA A 174 -17.03 6.57 -23.06
C ALA A 174 -18.04 5.81 -22.19
N ALA A 175 -19.03 5.16 -22.79
CA ALA A 175 -20.06 4.41 -22.05
C ALA A 175 -19.46 3.13 -21.47
N GLU A 176 -18.63 2.43 -22.26
CA GLU A 176 -17.92 1.24 -21.85
C GLU A 176 -16.92 1.55 -20.73
N THR A 177 -16.15 2.64 -20.84
CA THR A 177 -15.19 3.07 -19.80
C THR A 177 -15.90 3.35 -18.46
N ARG A 178 -17.03 4.05 -18.49
CA ARG A 178 -17.85 4.30 -17.29
C ARG A 178 -18.42 3.00 -16.69
N HIS A 179 -18.80 2.07 -17.54
CA HIS A 179 -19.35 0.78 -17.11
C HIS A 179 -18.28 -0.10 -16.44
N HIS A 180 -17.09 -0.17 -17.03
CA HIS A 180 -15.98 -0.99 -16.49
C HIS A 180 -15.37 -0.41 -15.22
N PHE A 181 -15.31 0.92 -15.08
CA PHE A 181 -14.61 1.60 -13.98
C PHE A 181 -15.49 2.63 -13.26
N PRO A 182 -16.70 2.26 -12.79
CA PRO A 182 -17.64 3.23 -12.22
C PRO A 182 -17.08 3.96 -11.01
N ASN A 183 -16.35 3.28 -10.13
CA ASN A 183 -15.78 3.88 -8.91
C ASN A 183 -14.64 4.85 -9.24
N ILE A 184 -13.79 4.51 -10.20
CA ILE A 184 -12.70 5.38 -10.64
C ILE A 184 -13.28 6.60 -11.34
N TYR A 185 -14.28 6.40 -12.20
CA TYR A 185 -14.99 7.49 -12.88
C TYR A 185 -15.56 8.48 -11.86
N GLN A 186 -16.34 8.01 -10.89
CA GLN A 186 -16.93 8.86 -9.86
C GLN A 186 -15.87 9.58 -9.02
N LYS A 187 -14.79 8.88 -8.65
CA LYS A 187 -13.71 9.47 -7.88
C LYS A 187 -13.00 10.59 -8.66
N CYS A 188 -12.65 10.36 -9.91
CA CYS A 188 -12.03 11.37 -10.76
C CYS A 188 -12.98 12.56 -11.00
N LEU A 189 -14.26 12.28 -11.28
CA LEU A 189 -15.26 13.30 -11.48
C LEU A 189 -15.44 14.19 -10.23
N SER A 190 -15.33 13.63 -9.04
CA SER A 190 -15.44 14.37 -7.77
C SER A 190 -14.34 15.44 -7.58
N ILE A 191 -13.25 15.34 -8.34
CA ILE A 191 -12.15 16.32 -8.35
C ILE A 191 -12.06 17.09 -9.68
N GLY A 192 -13.10 16.99 -10.50
CA GLY A 192 -13.23 17.75 -11.77
C GLY A 192 -12.57 17.10 -13.00
N ILE A 193 -12.27 15.80 -12.94
CA ILE A 193 -11.65 15.05 -14.06
C ILE A 193 -12.67 14.08 -14.63
N ASP A 194 -13.07 14.27 -15.88
CA ASP A 194 -13.85 13.28 -16.65
C ASP A 194 -12.89 12.37 -17.42
N ILE A 195 -12.69 11.14 -16.94
CA ILE A 195 -11.73 10.19 -17.54
C ILE A 195 -12.05 9.79 -18.99
N THR A 196 -13.23 10.15 -19.48
CA THR A 196 -13.62 9.89 -20.88
C THR A 196 -13.16 10.99 -21.85
N THR A 197 -12.76 12.14 -21.32
CA THR A 197 -12.29 13.29 -22.09
C THR A 197 -10.95 13.82 -21.59
N ASP A 198 -10.62 13.58 -20.34
CA ASP A 198 -9.42 14.11 -19.68
C ASP A 198 -8.44 12.99 -19.33
N TYR A 199 -7.17 13.31 -19.32
CA TYR A 199 -6.14 12.40 -18.82
C TYR A 199 -6.21 12.30 -17.29
N ILE A 200 -6.01 11.09 -16.76
CA ILE A 200 -5.96 10.85 -15.32
C ILE A 200 -4.54 11.14 -14.83
N PRO A 201 -4.32 12.13 -13.95
CA PRO A 201 -3.01 12.37 -13.37
C PRO A 201 -2.64 11.23 -12.41
N VAL A 202 -1.51 10.58 -12.64
CA VAL A 202 -1.08 9.42 -11.84
C VAL A 202 0.39 9.52 -11.46
N ARG A 203 0.75 8.87 -10.34
CA ARG A 203 2.13 8.74 -9.88
C ARG A 203 2.34 7.44 -9.11
N PRO A 204 3.59 6.98 -8.93
CA PRO A 204 3.88 5.82 -8.10
C PRO A 204 3.63 6.11 -6.62
N ALA A 205 3.19 5.07 -5.88
CA ALA A 205 3.03 5.12 -4.44
C ALA A 205 3.42 3.80 -3.77
N ALA A 206 3.91 3.85 -2.55
CA ALA A 206 4.16 2.66 -1.75
C ALA A 206 2.85 1.88 -1.57
N HIS A 207 2.89 0.58 -1.83
CA HIS A 207 1.67 -0.23 -1.93
C HIS A 207 1.74 -1.51 -1.12
N TYR A 208 2.82 -2.28 -1.25
CA TYR A 208 2.93 -3.59 -0.62
C TYR A 208 4.32 -3.79 -0.02
N MET A 209 4.36 -4.17 1.26
CA MET A 209 5.59 -4.58 1.93
C MET A 209 5.86 -6.04 1.61
N CYS A 210 7.06 -6.34 1.10
CA CYS A 210 7.46 -7.70 0.72
C CYS A 210 8.27 -8.41 1.83
N GLY A 211 8.73 -7.63 2.80
CA GLY A 211 9.39 -8.13 3.99
C GLY A 211 8.45 -8.53 5.11
#